data_ff78e1a77bd553e3db081c40ded98f21
#
_entry.id   ff78e1a77bd553e3db081c40ded98f21
#
_cell.length_a   1.000
_cell.length_b   1.000
_cell.length_c   1.000
_cell.angle_alpha   90.00
_cell.angle_beta   90.00
_cell.angle_gamma   90.00
#
_symmetry.space_group_name_H-M   'P 1'
#
loop_
_entity.id
_entity.type
_entity.pdbx_description
1 polymer ?
#
loop_
_entity_poly.entity_id
_entity_poly.type
_entity_poly.pdbx_seq_one_letter_code
_entity_poly.pdbx_strand_id
1 'polypeptide(L)'
;ALTGVHKQYKGVEIGLSYKLSPSLTLNAAANIARYQYKNRPTGTRSYENGAEADVTKTVYLKNFYVAGTPQECYSLAFNWAGPKMWFVEVSGAWMNRSYVSLSPVRHEVIDNLYTIADDEEHLQQMIKDISLQEKLNEALIINASIGHVIYINRSASFNINLNLNNILNNKNIQTGGYQQGRFDYKNYTTAKFPNKYYYAQGFKMFLNLGLRF
;
A
#
# COMPACT_ATOMS: atom_id res chain seq x y z
N ALA A 1 13.43 15.04 -12.28
CA ALA A 1 13.85 13.64 -12.44
C ALA A 1 14.58 13.16 -11.20
N LEU A 2 14.55 11.84 -10.92
CA LEU A 2 15.32 11.20 -9.85
C LEU A 2 16.16 10.09 -10.48
N THR A 3 17.49 10.17 -10.30
CA THR A 3 18.44 9.26 -10.94
C THR A 3 19.34 8.57 -9.92
N GLY A 4 19.85 7.38 -10.27
CA GLY A 4 20.72 6.61 -9.40
C GLY A 4 20.03 6.02 -8.17
N VAL A 5 18.75 5.67 -8.27
CA VAL A 5 17.97 5.11 -7.15
C VAL A 5 18.30 3.64 -6.95
N HIS A 6 18.78 3.28 -5.74
CA HIS A 6 18.96 1.90 -5.33
C HIS A 6 17.90 1.52 -4.29
N LYS A 7 17.17 0.44 -4.56
CA LYS A 7 16.18 -0.15 -3.65
C LYS A 7 16.59 -1.58 -3.31
N GLN A 8 16.32 -1.98 -2.09
CA GLN A 8 16.49 -3.36 -1.64
C GLN A 8 15.14 -3.91 -1.17
N TYR A 9 14.82 -5.09 -1.67
CA TYR A 9 13.65 -5.88 -1.29
C TYR A 9 14.15 -7.17 -0.66
N LYS A 10 13.81 -7.39 0.59
CA LYS A 10 14.11 -8.64 1.31
C LYS A 10 12.99 -8.98 2.26
N GLY A 11 12.70 -10.27 2.39
CA GLY A 11 11.62 -10.74 3.24
C GLY A 11 11.53 -12.25 3.24
N VAL A 12 10.55 -12.74 3.97
CA VAL A 12 10.17 -14.14 4.04
C VAL A 12 8.69 -14.23 3.73
N GLU A 13 8.35 -15.18 2.86
CA GLU A 13 6.98 -15.53 2.53
C GLU A 13 6.72 -16.98 2.94
N ILE A 14 5.62 -17.21 3.63
CA ILE A 14 5.20 -18.53 4.09
C ILE A 14 3.75 -18.73 3.65
N GLY A 15 3.46 -19.86 3.02
CA GLY A 15 2.12 -20.31 2.68
C GLY A 15 1.84 -21.68 3.25
N LEU A 16 0.66 -21.88 3.80
CA LEU A 16 0.18 -23.12 4.36
C LEU A 16 -1.23 -23.40 3.83
N SER A 17 -1.47 -24.64 3.38
CA SER A 17 -2.80 -25.14 3.09
C SER A 17 -3.02 -26.42 3.85
N TYR A 18 -4.08 -26.48 4.64
CA TYR A 18 -4.39 -27.63 5.49
C TYR A 18 -5.85 -28.05 5.35
N LYS A 19 -6.08 -29.32 5.04
CA LYS A 19 -7.42 -29.92 4.99
C LYS A 19 -7.87 -30.31 6.40
N LEU A 20 -8.79 -29.52 6.96
CA LEU A 20 -9.41 -29.78 8.26
C LEU A 20 -10.39 -30.96 8.18
N SER A 21 -11.05 -31.14 7.02
CA SER A 21 -11.94 -32.25 6.70
C SER A 21 -11.97 -32.46 5.18
N PRO A 22 -12.64 -33.50 4.66
CA PRO A 22 -12.82 -33.66 3.20
C PRO A 22 -13.49 -32.47 2.51
N SER A 23 -14.28 -31.69 3.24
CA SER A 23 -15.01 -30.53 2.73
C SER A 23 -14.48 -29.18 3.18
N LEU A 24 -13.54 -29.11 4.13
CA LEU A 24 -13.08 -27.84 4.72
C LEU A 24 -11.56 -27.72 4.62
N THR A 25 -11.09 -26.67 3.96
CA THR A 25 -9.68 -26.35 3.83
C THR A 25 -9.38 -24.99 4.46
N LEU A 26 -8.31 -24.93 5.23
CA LEU A 26 -7.72 -23.71 5.77
C LEU A 26 -6.50 -23.34 4.93
N ASN A 27 -6.45 -22.10 4.45
CA ASN A 27 -5.26 -21.51 3.83
C ASN A 27 -4.78 -20.35 4.67
N ALA A 28 -3.47 -20.28 4.90
CA ALA A 28 -2.83 -19.17 5.59
C ALA A 28 -1.61 -18.74 4.80
N ALA A 29 -1.36 -17.44 4.74
CA ALA A 29 -0.13 -16.91 4.18
C ALA A 29 0.37 -15.72 5.01
N ALA A 30 1.68 -15.57 5.06
CA ALA A 30 2.37 -14.47 5.72
C ALA A 30 3.51 -13.98 4.84
N ASN A 31 3.60 -12.67 4.68
CA ASN A 31 4.75 -11.97 4.11
C ASN A 31 5.27 -10.99 5.15
N ILE A 32 6.53 -11.14 5.54
CA ILE A 32 7.24 -10.25 6.46
C ILE A 32 8.48 -9.75 5.75
N ALA A 33 8.49 -8.49 5.40
CA ALA A 33 9.48 -7.93 4.52
C ALA A 33 10.03 -6.58 5.00
N ARG A 34 11.10 -6.16 4.32
CA ARG A 34 11.68 -4.83 4.43
C ARG A 34 12.10 -4.35 3.04
N TYR A 35 11.36 -3.40 2.51
CA TYR A 35 11.61 -2.75 1.23
C TYR A 35 12.08 -1.33 1.47
N GLN A 36 13.37 -1.05 1.20
CA GLN A 36 14.00 0.22 1.55
C GLN A 36 14.85 0.80 0.42
N TYR A 37 14.92 2.12 0.40
CA TYR A 37 15.95 2.82 -0.35
C TYR A 37 17.32 2.64 0.33
N LYS A 38 18.38 2.42 -0.46
CA LYS A 38 19.73 2.12 0.08
C LYS A 38 20.74 3.23 -0.12
N ASN A 39 20.42 4.21 -0.92
CA ASN A 39 21.31 5.33 -1.19
C ASN A 39 20.57 6.67 -1.11
N ARG A 40 21.35 7.72 -1.32
CA ARG A 40 20.87 9.09 -1.50
C ARG A 40 20.99 9.41 -2.99
N PRO A 41 19.93 9.27 -3.78
CA PRO A 41 19.97 9.51 -5.21
C PRO A 41 20.07 11.00 -5.51
N THR A 42 20.31 11.29 -6.78
CA THR A 42 20.33 12.66 -7.31
C THR A 42 18.96 13.04 -7.86
N GLY A 43 18.45 14.17 -7.40
CA GLY A 43 17.23 14.80 -7.92
C GLY A 43 17.60 15.97 -8.82
N THR A 44 17.02 16.00 -10.05
CA THR A 44 17.15 17.16 -10.95
C THR A 44 15.77 17.78 -11.14
N ARG A 45 15.68 19.07 -10.92
CA ARG A 45 14.50 19.90 -11.13
C ARG A 45 14.76 20.77 -12.35
N SER A 46 13.90 20.63 -13.38
CA SER A 46 13.96 21.39 -14.61
C SER A 46 12.71 22.26 -14.72
N TYR A 47 12.85 23.42 -15.31
CA TYR A 47 11.78 24.39 -15.53
C TYR A 47 11.46 24.47 -17.03
N GLU A 48 10.25 24.03 -17.43
CA GLU A 48 9.85 23.99 -18.84
C GLU A 48 9.84 25.34 -19.54
N ASN A 49 9.63 26.41 -18.80
CA ASN A 49 9.62 27.77 -19.32
C ASN A 49 11.01 28.39 -19.44
N GLY A 50 12.08 27.67 -19.07
CA GLY A 50 13.45 28.16 -19.10
C GLY A 50 13.72 29.34 -18.16
N ALA A 51 12.83 29.60 -17.19
CA ALA A 51 12.95 30.73 -16.26
C ALA A 51 14.16 30.60 -15.34
N GLU A 52 14.57 29.39 -15.04
CA GLU A 52 15.74 29.09 -14.19
C GLU A 52 16.52 27.92 -14.80
N ALA A 53 17.81 27.87 -14.47
CA ALA A 53 18.66 26.73 -14.82
C ALA A 53 18.24 25.47 -14.04
N ASP A 54 18.54 24.31 -14.60
CA ASP A 54 18.31 23.03 -13.95
C ASP A 54 19.05 22.97 -12.61
N VAL A 55 18.33 22.60 -11.56
CA VAL A 55 18.90 22.45 -10.22
C VAL A 55 19.05 20.96 -9.90
N THR A 56 20.27 20.57 -9.59
CA THR A 56 20.61 19.20 -9.20
C THR A 56 21.00 19.15 -7.73
N LYS A 57 20.32 18.33 -6.94
CA LYS A 57 20.56 18.16 -5.49
C LYS A 57 20.55 16.69 -5.08
N THR A 58 21.24 16.40 -3.98
CA THR A 58 21.14 15.10 -3.32
C THR A 58 19.80 14.99 -2.59
N VAL A 59 19.15 13.82 -2.71
CA VAL A 59 17.87 13.54 -2.04
C VAL A 59 18.07 12.52 -0.93
N TYR A 60 17.66 12.84 0.29
CA TYR A 60 17.78 11.97 1.46
C TYR A 60 16.69 10.89 1.45
N LEU A 61 16.94 9.78 0.74
CA LEU A 61 16.04 8.61 0.72
C LEU A 61 16.60 7.39 1.44
N LYS A 62 17.89 7.40 1.80
CA LYS A 62 18.52 6.23 2.44
C LYS A 62 17.79 5.82 3.72
N ASN A 63 17.46 4.53 3.81
CA ASN A 63 16.73 3.86 4.88
C ASN A 63 15.22 4.16 4.95
N PHE A 64 14.68 5.01 4.10
CA PHE A 64 13.23 5.13 3.96
C PHE A 64 12.62 3.89 3.31
N TYR A 65 11.37 3.63 3.63
CA TYR A 65 10.62 2.50 3.10
C TYR A 65 10.05 2.82 1.71
N VAL A 66 10.03 1.82 0.85
CA VAL A 66 9.37 1.92 -0.45
C VAL A 66 7.87 1.91 -0.22
N ALA A 67 7.19 2.93 -0.72
CA ALA A 67 5.74 3.08 -0.61
C ALA A 67 4.98 2.16 -1.59
N GLY A 68 3.67 2.05 -1.39
CA GLY A 68 2.76 1.34 -2.29
C GLY A 68 2.64 -0.17 -2.02
N THR A 69 3.47 -0.72 -1.13
CA THR A 69 3.39 -2.14 -0.72
C THR A 69 3.55 -2.24 0.79
N PRO A 70 2.67 -2.96 1.50
CA PRO A 70 2.86 -3.23 2.92
C PRO A 70 4.12 -4.07 3.15
N GLN A 71 4.83 -3.80 4.24
CA GLN A 71 6.00 -4.59 4.63
C GLN A 71 5.59 -5.88 5.35
N GLU A 72 4.37 -5.90 5.87
CA GLU A 72 3.77 -7.04 6.56
C GLU A 72 2.36 -7.26 6.01
N CYS A 73 2.10 -8.50 5.61
CA CYS A 73 0.78 -8.92 5.15
C CYS A 73 0.52 -10.35 5.63
N TYR A 74 -0.61 -10.54 6.27
CA TYR A 74 -1.07 -11.85 6.73
C TYR A 74 -2.45 -12.11 6.17
N SER A 75 -2.68 -13.33 5.73
CA SER A 75 -4.00 -13.76 5.23
C SER A 75 -4.40 -15.10 5.80
N LEU A 76 -5.70 -15.25 6.01
CA LEU A 76 -6.33 -16.48 6.43
C LEU A 76 -7.61 -16.67 5.62
N ALA A 77 -7.81 -17.87 5.07
CA ALA A 77 -9.01 -18.19 4.31
C ALA A 77 -9.52 -19.58 4.67
N PHE A 78 -10.82 -19.67 4.86
CA PHE A 78 -11.56 -20.92 5.04
C PHE A 78 -12.35 -21.19 3.77
N ASN A 79 -12.13 -22.35 3.17
CA ASN A 79 -12.82 -22.80 1.97
C ASN A 79 -13.63 -24.05 2.32
N TRP A 80 -14.92 -23.97 2.14
CA TRP A 80 -15.83 -25.07 2.33
C TRP A 80 -16.45 -25.52 0.99
N ALA A 81 -16.25 -26.80 0.68
CA ALA A 81 -16.88 -27.49 -0.44
C ALA A 81 -18.03 -28.34 0.08
N GLY A 82 -19.24 -27.84 -0.02
CA GLY A 82 -20.45 -28.48 0.49
C GLY A 82 -21.05 -29.53 -0.45
N PRO A 83 -22.08 -30.25 0.01
CA PRO A 83 -22.82 -31.17 -0.82
C PRO A 83 -23.49 -30.44 -1.98
N LYS A 84 -23.83 -31.19 -3.05
CA LYS A 84 -24.51 -30.67 -4.23
C LYS A 84 -23.82 -29.44 -4.87
N MET A 85 -22.47 -29.43 -4.86
CA MET A 85 -21.68 -28.38 -5.50
C MET A 85 -21.84 -26.97 -4.93
N TRP A 86 -22.15 -26.85 -3.65
CA TRP A 86 -22.02 -25.61 -2.93
C TRP A 86 -20.57 -25.34 -2.57
N PHE A 87 -20.15 -24.10 -2.65
CA PHE A 87 -18.86 -23.67 -2.14
C PHE A 87 -18.97 -22.31 -1.44
N VAL A 88 -18.25 -22.18 -0.34
CA VAL A 88 -18.17 -20.96 0.44
C VAL A 88 -16.72 -20.69 0.77
N GLU A 89 -16.32 -19.46 0.62
CA GLU A 89 -15.02 -18.96 1.10
C GLU A 89 -15.24 -17.77 2.02
N VAL A 90 -14.51 -17.72 3.13
CA VAL A 90 -14.39 -16.53 3.96
C VAL A 90 -12.89 -16.28 4.14
N SER A 91 -12.44 -15.09 3.80
CA SER A 91 -11.04 -14.72 3.89
C SER A 91 -10.85 -13.39 4.60
N GLY A 92 -9.75 -13.29 5.35
CA GLY A 92 -9.29 -12.07 6.00
C GLY A 92 -7.86 -11.78 5.61
N ALA A 93 -7.54 -10.51 5.35
CA ALA A 93 -6.18 -10.05 5.14
C ALA A 93 -5.90 -8.85 6.06
N TRP A 94 -4.80 -8.95 6.83
CA TRP A 94 -4.30 -7.86 7.65
C TRP A 94 -2.97 -7.36 7.08
N MET A 95 -2.87 -6.05 6.89
CA MET A 95 -1.74 -5.37 6.31
C MET A 95 -1.21 -4.30 7.26
N ASN A 96 0.10 -4.23 7.39
CA ASN A 96 0.76 -3.28 8.27
C ASN A 96 2.06 -2.76 7.63
N ARG A 97 2.59 -1.66 8.20
CA ARG A 97 3.83 -1.04 7.76
C ARG A 97 3.81 -0.65 6.28
N SER A 98 2.68 -0.09 5.84
CA SER A 98 2.59 0.67 4.61
C SER A 98 3.03 2.11 4.87
N TYR A 99 3.62 2.76 3.87
CA TYR A 99 4.20 4.10 4.02
C TYR A 99 3.72 5.04 2.92
N VAL A 100 3.68 6.32 3.26
CA VAL A 100 3.39 7.39 2.30
C VAL A 100 4.54 7.51 1.30
N SER A 101 4.21 7.74 0.04
CA SER A 101 5.19 7.98 -1.03
C SER A 101 5.89 9.32 -0.80
N LEU A 102 7.20 9.27 -0.85
CA LEU A 102 8.06 10.44 -0.60
C LEU A 102 8.11 11.37 -1.81
N SER A 103 8.03 12.67 -1.55
CA SER A 103 8.32 13.68 -2.56
C SER A 103 9.81 14.02 -2.53
N PRO A 104 10.58 13.80 -3.61
CA PRO A 104 12.00 14.11 -3.63
C PRO A 104 12.29 15.56 -3.21
N VAL A 105 11.45 16.51 -3.61
CA VAL A 105 11.62 17.93 -3.29
C VAL A 105 11.62 18.22 -1.78
N ARG A 106 10.89 17.43 -0.99
CA ARG A 106 10.84 17.59 0.48
C ARG A 106 12.04 16.97 1.19
N HIS A 107 12.82 16.17 0.49
CA HIS A 107 13.97 15.45 1.03
C HIS A 107 15.29 15.87 0.36
N GLU A 108 15.29 16.99 -0.35
CA GLU A 108 16.51 17.59 -0.89
C GLU A 108 17.40 18.12 0.22
N VAL A 109 18.72 18.08 -0.01
CA VAL A 109 19.69 18.72 0.87
C VAL A 109 19.45 20.23 0.86
N ILE A 110 19.31 20.80 2.03
CA ILE A 110 19.23 22.25 2.25
C ILE A 110 20.62 22.70 2.68
N ASP A 111 21.32 23.38 1.78
CA ASP A 111 22.74 23.71 1.96
C ASP A 111 22.98 24.65 3.16
N ASN A 112 21.99 25.46 3.54
CA ASN A 112 22.10 26.47 4.57
C ASN A 112 21.08 26.30 5.70
N LEU A 113 20.81 25.07 6.12
CA LEU A 113 19.79 24.78 7.13
C LEU A 113 19.99 25.59 8.43
N TYR A 114 21.26 25.63 8.90
CA TYR A 114 21.63 26.39 10.11
C TYR A 114 21.53 27.91 9.95
N THR A 115 21.56 28.43 8.72
CA THR A 115 21.43 29.87 8.45
C THR A 115 19.97 30.30 8.28
N ILE A 116 19.10 29.34 7.94
CA ILE A 116 17.68 29.60 7.66
C ILE A 116 16.83 29.44 8.91
N ALA A 117 17.25 28.55 9.82
CA ALA A 117 16.55 28.34 11.07
C ALA A 117 16.70 29.56 11.99
N ASP A 118 15.58 30.07 12.50
CA ASP A 118 15.54 31.23 13.39
C ASP A 118 16.10 30.88 14.79
N ASP A 119 15.91 29.64 15.20
CA ASP A 119 16.37 29.09 16.47
C ASP A 119 16.60 27.56 16.38
N GLU A 120 17.06 26.96 17.48
CA GLU A 120 17.34 25.51 17.56
C GLU A 120 16.06 24.68 17.44
N GLU A 121 14.92 25.12 17.95
CA GLU A 121 13.63 24.42 17.85
C GLU A 121 13.19 24.33 16.39
N HIS A 122 13.29 25.46 15.66
CA HIS A 122 12.98 25.51 14.23
C HIS A 122 13.94 24.62 13.43
N LEU A 123 15.21 24.61 13.73
CA LEU A 123 16.20 23.73 13.12
C LEU A 123 15.85 22.25 13.32
N GLN A 124 15.54 21.85 14.55
CA GLN A 124 15.15 20.45 14.86
C GLN A 124 13.85 20.06 14.14
N GLN A 125 12.88 20.96 14.04
CA GLN A 125 11.65 20.70 13.29
C GLN A 125 11.93 20.53 11.79
N MET A 126 12.79 21.33 11.20
CA MET A 126 13.19 21.19 9.79
C MET A 126 13.89 19.85 9.52
N ILE A 127 14.83 19.46 10.39
CA ILE A 127 15.51 18.15 10.31
C ILE A 127 14.49 17.02 10.40
N LYS A 128 13.55 17.13 11.32
CA LYS A 128 12.48 16.16 11.50
C LYS A 128 11.61 16.03 10.25
N ASP A 129 11.20 17.12 9.64
CA ASP A 129 10.37 17.15 8.43
C ASP A 129 11.07 16.49 7.23
N ILE A 130 12.41 16.63 7.13
CA ILE A 130 13.21 15.97 6.09
C ILE A 130 13.39 14.47 6.37
N SER A 131 13.54 14.08 7.64
CA SER A 131 13.90 12.72 8.03
C SER A 131 12.71 11.80 8.33
N LEU A 132 11.49 12.34 8.40
CA LEU A 132 10.31 11.54 8.69
C LEU A 132 9.64 11.01 7.43
N GLN A 133 9.25 9.74 7.53
CA GLN A 133 8.32 9.10 6.60
C GLN A 133 7.09 8.65 7.38
N GLU A 134 5.93 9.10 6.94
CA GLU A 134 4.68 8.74 7.57
C GLU A 134 4.30 7.29 7.26
N LYS A 135 3.96 6.56 8.31
CA LYS A 135 3.38 5.22 8.23
C LYS A 135 1.86 5.35 8.10
N LEU A 136 1.27 4.63 7.15
CA LEU A 136 -0.18 4.50 7.02
C LEU A 136 -0.77 3.64 8.13
N ASN A 137 -2.06 3.79 8.38
CA ASN A 137 -2.78 2.94 9.32
C ASN A 137 -2.74 1.48 8.89
N GLU A 138 -2.77 0.58 9.84
CA GLU A 138 -2.97 -0.83 9.56
C GLU A 138 -4.38 -1.07 9.00
N ALA A 139 -4.52 -2.12 8.19
CA ALA A 139 -5.75 -2.41 7.49
C ALA A 139 -6.14 -3.88 7.65
N LEU A 140 -7.39 -4.10 8.01
CA LEU A 140 -8.04 -5.41 8.00
C LEU A 140 -9.17 -5.39 6.96
N ILE A 141 -9.11 -6.34 6.02
CA ILE A 141 -10.15 -6.55 5.01
C ILE A 141 -10.68 -7.96 5.19
N ILE A 142 -11.99 -8.12 5.28
CA ILE A 142 -12.65 -9.42 5.30
C ILE A 142 -13.55 -9.53 4.08
N ASN A 143 -13.42 -10.63 3.36
CA ASN A 143 -14.18 -10.95 2.17
C ASN A 143 -14.91 -12.29 2.36
N ALA A 144 -15.99 -12.48 1.63
CA ALA A 144 -16.67 -13.76 1.55
C ALA A 144 -17.13 -14.03 0.11
N SER A 145 -17.21 -15.29 -0.25
CA SER A 145 -17.87 -15.70 -1.47
C SER A 145 -18.74 -16.93 -1.22
N ILE A 146 -19.84 -17.01 -1.92
CA ILE A 146 -20.72 -18.18 -1.93
C ILE A 146 -21.12 -18.49 -3.36
N GLY A 147 -21.04 -19.75 -3.73
CA GLY A 147 -21.42 -20.17 -5.06
C GLY A 147 -22.02 -21.56 -5.09
N HIS A 148 -22.71 -21.83 -6.19
CA HIS A 148 -23.39 -23.07 -6.43
C HIS A 148 -23.35 -23.41 -7.92
N VAL A 149 -23.06 -24.66 -8.23
CA VAL A 149 -23.14 -25.19 -9.60
C VAL A 149 -24.36 -26.11 -9.71
N ILE A 150 -25.28 -25.75 -10.61
CA ILE A 150 -26.48 -26.52 -10.91
C ILE A 150 -26.26 -27.25 -12.24
N TYR A 151 -26.26 -28.57 -12.24
CA TYR A 151 -26.25 -29.35 -13.46
C TYR A 151 -27.65 -29.44 -14.02
N ILE A 152 -27.88 -28.88 -15.23
CA ILE A 152 -29.15 -28.93 -15.94
C ILE A 152 -29.29 -30.32 -16.61
N ASN A 153 -28.19 -30.77 -17.21
CA ASN A 153 -28.09 -32.10 -17.80
C ASN A 153 -26.61 -32.50 -17.90
N ARG A 154 -26.26 -33.57 -18.63
CA ARG A 154 -24.87 -34.07 -18.77
C ARG A 154 -23.93 -33.08 -19.48
N SER A 155 -24.47 -32.21 -20.32
CA SER A 155 -23.69 -31.24 -21.13
C SER A 155 -23.82 -29.81 -20.67
N ALA A 156 -24.86 -29.46 -19.87
CA ALA A 156 -25.16 -28.10 -19.47
C ALA A 156 -25.14 -27.93 -17.95
N SER A 157 -24.52 -26.86 -17.51
CA SER A 157 -24.48 -26.44 -16.10
C SER A 157 -24.62 -24.94 -15.96
N PHE A 158 -25.23 -24.51 -14.86
CA PHE A 158 -25.41 -23.13 -14.48
C PHE A 158 -24.59 -22.85 -13.21
N ASN A 159 -23.73 -21.86 -13.24
CA ASN A 159 -22.90 -21.45 -12.10
C ASN A 159 -23.38 -20.08 -11.60
N ILE A 160 -23.63 -20.00 -10.31
CA ILE A 160 -23.96 -18.76 -9.59
C ILE A 160 -22.87 -18.53 -8.57
N ASN A 161 -22.25 -17.35 -8.56
CA ASN A 161 -21.25 -16.98 -7.56
C ASN A 161 -21.46 -15.54 -7.12
N LEU A 162 -21.71 -15.35 -5.82
CA LEU A 162 -21.80 -14.05 -5.16
C LEU A 162 -20.51 -13.79 -4.38
N ASN A 163 -19.82 -12.71 -4.72
CA ASN A 163 -18.64 -12.24 -4.03
C ASN A 163 -18.94 -10.98 -3.22
N LEU A 164 -18.56 -10.98 -1.96
CA LEU A 164 -18.74 -9.89 -1.01
C LEU A 164 -17.35 -9.42 -0.57
N ASN A 165 -16.99 -8.21 -0.94
CA ASN A 165 -15.69 -7.62 -0.60
C ASN A 165 -15.86 -6.57 0.49
N ASN A 166 -14.91 -6.54 1.43
CA ASN A 166 -14.90 -5.63 2.56
C ASN A 166 -16.24 -5.66 3.31
N ILE A 167 -16.62 -6.86 3.81
CA ILE A 167 -17.92 -7.08 4.47
C ILE A 167 -18.10 -6.27 5.75
N LEU A 168 -17.00 -5.80 6.34
CA LEU A 168 -17.00 -4.87 7.49
C LEU A 168 -17.32 -3.43 7.08
N ASN A 169 -17.43 -3.14 5.78
CA ASN A 169 -17.65 -1.80 5.23
C ASN A 169 -16.66 -0.75 5.77
N ASN A 170 -15.41 -1.15 6.00
CA ASN A 170 -14.38 -0.25 6.52
C ASN A 170 -13.92 0.71 5.41
N LYS A 171 -14.29 1.98 5.50
CA LYS A 171 -13.91 3.04 4.55
C LYS A 171 -12.63 3.77 4.95
N ASN A 172 -12.07 3.47 6.12
CA ASN A 172 -10.87 4.15 6.64
C ASN A 172 -9.56 3.41 6.30
N ILE A 173 -9.62 2.41 5.42
CA ILE A 173 -8.46 1.67 4.97
C ILE A 173 -7.66 2.55 4.01
N GLN A 174 -6.49 3.01 4.46
CA GLN A 174 -5.55 3.75 3.62
C GLN A 174 -4.80 2.77 2.72
N THR A 175 -5.06 2.84 1.41
CA THR A 175 -4.39 2.00 0.40
C THR A 175 -3.09 2.59 -0.11
N GLY A 176 -2.81 3.84 0.23
CA GLY A 176 -1.61 4.58 -0.14
C GLY A 176 -1.73 6.05 0.21
N GLY A 177 -0.71 6.79 -0.15
CA GLY A 177 -0.65 8.23 0.02
C GLY A 177 0.64 8.79 -0.54
N TYR A 178 0.70 10.10 -0.66
CA TYR A 178 1.89 10.78 -1.15
C TYR A 178 2.09 12.14 -0.47
N GLN A 179 3.35 12.50 -0.33
CA GLN A 179 3.76 13.85 0.02
C GLN A 179 3.53 14.77 -1.17
N GLN A 180 2.90 15.92 -0.94
CA GLN A 180 2.76 16.91 -2.01
C GLN A 180 4.13 17.45 -2.42
N GLY A 181 4.33 17.75 -3.71
CA GLY A 181 5.55 18.40 -4.21
C GLY A 181 5.70 19.86 -3.74
N ARG A 182 4.65 20.43 -3.14
CA ARG A 182 4.68 21.78 -2.59
C ARG A 182 5.31 21.79 -1.20
N PHE A 183 6.03 22.88 -0.92
CA PHE A 183 6.72 23.10 0.33
C PHE A 183 6.65 24.60 0.68
N ASP A 184 6.53 24.94 1.94
CA ASP A 184 6.64 26.33 2.38
C ASP A 184 8.09 26.73 2.57
N TYR A 185 8.71 27.21 1.50
CA TYR A 185 10.13 27.59 1.50
C TYR A 185 10.45 28.77 2.41
N LYS A 186 9.44 29.59 2.77
CA LYS A 186 9.66 30.73 3.67
C LYS A 186 9.80 30.29 5.12
N ASN A 187 8.96 29.35 5.54
CA ASN A 187 8.91 28.88 6.93
C ASN A 187 9.50 27.46 7.06
N TYR A 188 9.95 26.87 5.99
CA TYR A 188 10.50 25.50 5.93
C TYR A 188 9.63 24.45 6.64
N THR A 189 8.33 24.54 6.44
CA THR A 189 7.36 23.62 7.05
C THR A 189 6.50 22.91 6.03
N THR A 190 6.09 21.66 6.34
CA THR A 190 5.15 20.87 5.55
C THR A 190 3.69 21.10 5.95
N ALA A 191 3.43 21.86 7.02
CA ALA A 191 2.09 22.02 7.62
C ALA A 191 1.04 22.58 6.65
N LYS A 192 1.41 23.52 5.77
CA LYS A 192 0.51 24.07 4.74
C LYS A 192 0.14 23.09 3.63
N PHE A 193 0.92 22.03 3.45
CA PHE A 193 0.75 21.06 2.38
C PHE A 193 0.78 19.64 2.93
N PRO A 194 -0.22 19.22 3.73
CA PRO A 194 -0.25 17.91 4.37
C PRO A 194 -0.27 16.80 3.31
N ASN A 195 0.12 15.62 3.74
CA ASN A 195 0.08 14.44 2.88
C ASN A 195 -1.34 14.17 2.37
N LYS A 196 -1.44 13.54 1.22
CA LYS A 196 -2.70 13.09 0.63
C LYS A 196 -2.78 11.59 0.70
N TYR A 197 -4.01 11.06 0.87
CA TYR A 197 -4.23 9.62 1.06
C TYR A 197 -5.24 9.10 0.04
N TYR A 198 -5.05 7.83 -0.31
CA TYR A 198 -6.00 7.03 -1.05
C TYR A 198 -6.67 6.06 -0.10
N TYR A 199 -7.94 5.84 -0.28
CA TYR A 199 -8.73 4.96 0.56
C TYR A 199 -9.35 3.82 -0.25
N ALA A 200 -9.47 2.66 0.38
CA ALA A 200 -10.24 1.56 -0.18
C ALA A 200 -11.73 1.95 -0.26
N GLN A 201 -12.40 1.38 -1.23
CA GLN A 201 -13.86 1.46 -1.27
C GLN A 201 -14.44 0.61 -0.12
N GLY A 202 -15.60 1.02 0.40
CA GLY A 202 -16.34 0.24 1.40
C GLY A 202 -16.83 -1.08 0.86
N PHE A 203 -17.92 -1.58 1.42
CA PHE A 203 -18.56 -2.82 0.98
C PHE A 203 -18.88 -2.83 -0.51
N LYS A 204 -18.55 -3.93 -1.18
CA LYS A 204 -18.92 -4.21 -2.57
C LYS A 204 -19.42 -5.62 -2.70
N MET A 205 -20.37 -5.81 -3.60
CA MET A 205 -20.81 -7.14 -4.02
C MET A 205 -20.72 -7.30 -5.53
N PHE A 206 -20.45 -8.50 -5.96
CA PHE A 206 -20.40 -8.87 -7.36
C PHE A 206 -21.05 -10.23 -7.56
N LEU A 207 -22.07 -10.28 -8.41
CA LEU A 207 -22.75 -11.52 -8.79
C LEU A 207 -22.25 -11.96 -10.17
N ASN A 208 -21.73 -13.18 -10.22
CA ASN A 208 -21.33 -13.82 -11.45
C ASN A 208 -22.32 -14.95 -11.78
N LEU A 209 -22.87 -14.93 -13.00
CA LEU A 209 -23.73 -15.94 -13.55
C LEU A 209 -23.07 -16.54 -14.80
N GLY A 210 -22.86 -17.83 -14.81
CA GLY A 210 -22.23 -18.53 -15.92
C GLY A 210 -23.08 -19.69 -16.41
N LEU A 211 -23.30 -19.78 -17.71
CA LEU A 211 -23.92 -20.92 -18.37
C LEU A 211 -22.89 -21.62 -19.21
N ARG A 212 -22.79 -22.93 -19.04
CA ARG A 212 -21.96 -23.82 -19.85
C ARG A 212 -22.87 -24.83 -20.53
N PHE A 213 -22.66 -25.05 -21.81
CA PHE A 213 -23.39 -26.02 -22.64
C PHE A 213 -22.45 -26.69 -23.61
#